data_d833fe4ec3ee85d88539777189d70684
#
_entry.id   d833fe4ec3ee85d88539777189d70684
#
_cell.length_a   1.000
_cell.length_b   1.000
_cell.length_c   1.000
_cell.angle_alpha   90.00
_cell.angle_beta   90.00
_cell.angle_gamma   90.00
#
_symmetry.space_group_name_H-M   'P 1'
#
loop_
_entity.id
_entity.type
_entity.pdbx_description
1 polymer ?
#
loop_
_entity_poly.entity_id
_entity_poly.type
_entity_poly.pdbx_seq_one_letter_code
_entity_poly.pdbx_strand_id
1 'polypeptide(L)'
;FCGCSTKFGNDPNSNTCPVCLGHPGVLPVLNKKVVEFTALMGLATNCRINEHSIFARKNYFYPDLPKGYQISQYEEPICENGFIEVNPKNGSSKKIGITRIHMEEDAGKSIHDQSSATLVDVNRCGVPLMEIVSEPDIRTAEEAYLYLSKIKQIVQYLGICDGNMEE
;
A
#
# COMPACT_ATOMS: atom_id res chain seq x y z
N PHE A 1 -7.27 0.22 8.79
CA PHE A 1 -8.46 -0.62 8.94
C PHE A 1 -8.85 -0.85 10.42
N CYS A 2 -8.25 -0.08 11.33
CA CYS A 2 -8.61 0.04 12.76
C CYS A 2 -8.30 1.47 13.24
N GLY A 3 -8.48 1.76 14.54
CA GLY A 3 -8.23 3.08 15.12
C GLY A 3 -6.84 3.27 15.74
N CYS A 4 -5.92 2.33 15.57
CA CYS A 4 -4.57 2.43 16.12
C CYS A 4 -3.75 3.53 15.45
N SER A 5 -2.75 4.05 16.17
CA SER A 5 -1.78 5.00 15.62
C SER A 5 -0.98 4.37 14.48
N THR A 6 -0.78 5.10 13.41
CA THR A 6 0.11 4.72 12.29
C THR A 6 1.50 5.33 12.44
N LYS A 7 1.82 5.93 13.61
CA LYS A 7 3.11 6.58 13.84
C LYS A 7 4.23 5.54 13.80
N PHE A 8 5.22 5.77 12.95
CA PHE A 8 6.43 4.97 12.87
C PHE A 8 7.34 5.17 14.10
N GLY A 9 8.12 4.13 14.44
CA GLY A 9 9.15 4.19 15.48
C GLY A 9 8.65 4.08 16.92
N ASN A 10 7.41 3.67 17.14
CA ASN A 10 6.92 3.30 18.47
C ASN A 10 7.48 1.93 18.89
N ASP A 11 7.47 1.65 20.19
CA ASP A 11 7.89 0.35 20.72
C ASP A 11 7.10 -0.80 20.05
N PRO A 12 7.75 -1.94 19.73
CA PRO A 12 7.08 -3.08 19.12
C PRO A 12 5.82 -3.49 19.89
N ASN A 13 4.76 -3.81 19.14
CA ASN A 13 3.47 -4.26 19.67
C ASN A 13 2.75 -3.28 20.61
N SER A 14 3.12 -1.98 20.59
CA SER A 14 2.47 -0.96 21.40
C SER A 14 1.21 -0.34 20.76
N ASN A 15 1.10 -0.38 19.43
CA ASN A 15 -0.02 0.16 18.65
C ASN A 15 -0.98 -0.95 18.20
N THR A 16 -1.53 -1.71 19.13
CA THR A 16 -2.35 -2.88 18.81
C THR A 16 -3.76 -2.76 19.40
N CYS A 17 -4.72 -3.39 18.73
CA CYS A 17 -6.09 -3.52 19.20
C CYS A 17 -6.69 -4.87 18.77
N PRO A 18 -7.86 -5.26 19.28
CA PRO A 18 -8.50 -6.52 18.88
C PRO A 18 -8.70 -6.67 17.38
N VAL A 19 -8.87 -5.57 16.62
CA VAL A 19 -9.07 -5.62 15.17
C VAL A 19 -7.78 -6.02 14.45
N CYS A 20 -6.69 -5.31 14.65
CA CYS A 20 -5.42 -5.61 13.98
C CYS A 20 -4.80 -6.93 14.47
N LEU A 21 -5.09 -7.36 15.71
CA LEU A 21 -4.69 -8.65 16.25
C LEU A 21 -5.58 -9.82 15.78
N GLY A 22 -6.67 -9.54 15.08
CA GLY A 22 -7.55 -10.59 14.54
C GLY A 22 -8.32 -11.36 15.61
N HIS A 23 -8.75 -10.72 16.70
CA HIS A 23 -9.54 -11.38 17.74
C HIS A 23 -10.86 -11.90 17.17
N PRO A 24 -11.40 -13.02 17.70
CA PRO A 24 -12.67 -13.57 17.23
C PRO A 24 -13.82 -12.56 17.30
N GLY A 25 -14.58 -12.45 16.22
CA GLY A 25 -15.78 -11.60 16.14
C GLY A 25 -15.53 -10.13 15.77
N VAL A 26 -14.28 -9.68 15.59
CA VAL A 26 -13.97 -8.33 15.13
C VAL A 26 -13.71 -8.27 13.62
N LEU A 27 -14.06 -7.16 12.99
CA LEU A 27 -13.86 -6.92 11.56
C LEU A 27 -13.14 -5.60 11.32
N PRO A 28 -12.32 -5.52 10.26
CA PRO A 28 -11.70 -4.27 9.83
C PRO A 28 -12.74 -3.20 9.47
N VAL A 29 -12.37 -1.93 9.63
CA VAL A 29 -13.21 -0.78 9.31
C VAL A 29 -12.52 0.09 8.26
N LEU A 30 -13.26 0.48 7.23
CA LEU A 30 -12.75 1.35 6.18
C LEU A 30 -12.54 2.77 6.70
N ASN A 31 -11.36 3.33 6.48
CA ASN A 31 -11.01 4.69 6.81
C ASN A 31 -11.26 5.61 5.60
N LYS A 32 -12.16 6.59 5.74
CA LYS A 32 -12.49 7.56 4.69
C LYS A 32 -11.25 8.28 4.14
N LYS A 33 -10.31 8.66 5.01
CA LYS A 33 -9.09 9.38 4.61
C LYS A 33 -8.23 8.59 3.62
N VAL A 34 -8.19 7.27 3.76
CA VAL A 34 -7.42 6.40 2.86
C VAL A 34 -8.08 6.30 1.49
N VAL A 35 -9.41 6.27 1.43
CA VAL A 35 -10.15 6.35 0.15
C VAL A 35 -9.85 7.68 -0.56
N GLU A 36 -9.88 8.79 0.18
CA GLU A 36 -9.53 10.11 -0.36
C GLU A 36 -8.09 10.15 -0.89
N PHE A 37 -7.13 9.59 -0.17
CA PHE A 37 -5.74 9.50 -0.59
C PHE A 37 -5.57 8.65 -1.86
N THR A 38 -6.28 7.52 -1.94
CA THR A 38 -6.24 6.65 -3.13
C THR A 38 -6.82 7.37 -4.34
N ALA A 39 -7.94 8.07 -4.18
CA ALA A 39 -8.53 8.87 -5.25
C ALA A 39 -7.61 10.02 -5.70
N LEU A 40 -6.97 10.73 -4.76
CA LEU A 40 -5.98 11.78 -5.09
C LEU A 40 -4.80 11.20 -5.88
N MET A 41 -4.27 10.05 -5.46
CA MET A 41 -3.20 9.37 -6.20
C MET A 41 -3.65 8.96 -7.61
N GLY A 42 -4.86 8.42 -7.72
CA GLY A 42 -5.45 8.07 -9.01
C GLY A 42 -5.56 9.27 -9.95
N LEU A 43 -6.06 10.41 -9.47
CA LEU A 43 -6.15 11.66 -10.26
C LEU A 43 -4.75 12.14 -10.70
N ALA A 44 -3.78 12.12 -9.79
CA ALA A 44 -2.41 12.56 -10.09
C ALA A 44 -1.67 11.65 -11.09
N THR A 45 -2.11 10.42 -11.24
CA THR A 45 -1.55 9.42 -12.15
C THR A 45 -2.45 9.12 -13.36
N ASN A 46 -3.39 10.02 -13.65
CA ASN A 46 -4.30 9.92 -14.80
C ASN A 46 -5.16 8.65 -14.81
N CYS A 47 -5.44 8.05 -13.66
CA CYS A 47 -6.33 6.91 -13.55
C CYS A 47 -7.81 7.34 -13.68
N ARG A 48 -8.61 6.42 -14.16
CA ARG A 48 -10.05 6.46 -13.96
C ARG A 48 -10.36 6.11 -12.51
N ILE A 49 -11.18 6.92 -11.85
CA ILE A 49 -11.71 6.62 -10.51
C ILE A 49 -13.02 5.87 -10.68
N ASN A 50 -13.15 4.70 -10.07
CA ASN A 50 -14.38 3.91 -10.12
C ASN A 50 -15.38 4.41 -9.07
N GLU A 51 -16.63 4.63 -9.48
CA GLU A 51 -17.71 5.03 -8.57
C GLU A 51 -18.15 3.89 -7.65
N HIS A 52 -17.91 2.66 -8.08
CA HIS A 52 -18.15 1.44 -7.33
C HIS A 52 -16.87 0.64 -7.21
N SER A 53 -16.56 0.15 -6.02
CA SER A 53 -15.39 -0.68 -5.77
C SER A 53 -15.68 -1.74 -4.71
N ILE A 54 -15.01 -2.88 -4.81
CA ILE A 54 -15.22 -4.04 -3.95
C ILE A 54 -13.95 -4.34 -3.17
N PHE A 55 -14.11 -4.57 -1.85
CA PHE A 55 -13.07 -5.14 -1.01
C PHE A 55 -13.21 -6.65 -0.96
N ALA A 56 -12.09 -7.34 -1.09
CA ALA A 56 -11.97 -8.78 -1.03
C ALA A 56 -11.09 -9.21 0.15
N ARG A 57 -11.09 -10.48 0.48
CA ARG A 57 -10.21 -11.10 1.47
C ARG A 57 -9.21 -12.00 0.76
N LYS A 58 -7.92 -11.64 0.83
CA LYS A 58 -6.82 -12.47 0.36
C LYS A 58 -6.39 -13.37 1.51
N ASN A 59 -6.82 -14.62 1.49
CA ASN A 59 -6.60 -15.57 2.59
C ASN A 59 -5.22 -16.22 2.46
N TYR A 60 -4.40 -16.06 3.49
CA TYR A 60 -3.13 -16.78 3.67
C TYR A 60 -2.71 -16.74 5.14
N PHE A 61 -1.89 -17.72 5.55
CA PHE A 61 -1.43 -17.84 6.92
C PHE A 61 0.05 -17.50 7.00
N TYR A 62 0.35 -16.44 7.73
CA TYR A 62 1.71 -16.02 8.00
C TYR A 62 1.81 -15.45 9.42
N PRO A 63 2.96 -15.58 10.13
CA PRO A 63 3.10 -15.11 11.51
C PRO A 63 2.79 -13.63 11.70
N ASP A 64 3.09 -12.79 10.71
CA ASP A 64 2.87 -11.34 10.69
C ASP A 64 1.46 -10.93 10.20
N LEU A 65 0.58 -11.90 9.96
CA LEU A 65 -0.82 -11.67 9.58
C LEU A 65 -1.77 -12.39 10.54
N PRO A 66 -2.01 -11.83 11.76
CA PRO A 66 -2.76 -12.51 12.82
C PRO A 66 -4.18 -12.96 12.44
N LYS A 67 -4.84 -12.20 11.55
CA LYS A 67 -6.20 -12.52 11.08
C LYS A 67 -6.28 -13.71 10.15
N GLY A 68 -5.16 -14.13 9.53
CA GLY A 68 -5.14 -15.15 8.50
C GLY A 68 -5.70 -14.71 7.14
N TYR A 69 -6.02 -13.43 6.99
CA TYR A 69 -6.40 -12.82 5.71
C TYR A 69 -5.99 -11.34 5.66
N GLN A 70 -5.76 -10.84 4.47
CA GLN A 70 -5.50 -9.43 4.17
C GLN A 70 -6.71 -8.85 3.44
N ILE A 71 -7.20 -7.69 3.88
CA ILE A 71 -8.16 -6.91 3.08
C ILE A 71 -7.41 -6.38 1.87
N SER A 72 -7.99 -6.53 0.69
CA SER A 72 -7.42 -6.09 -0.58
C SER A 72 -8.54 -5.79 -1.58
N GLN A 73 -8.18 -5.43 -2.80
CA GLN A 73 -9.10 -5.25 -3.92
C GLN A 73 -8.49 -5.91 -5.17
N TYR A 74 -9.30 -6.49 -6.03
CA TYR A 74 -8.83 -7.11 -7.26
C TYR A 74 -9.72 -6.78 -8.47
N GLU A 75 -10.98 -7.21 -8.45
CA GLU A 75 -11.90 -7.11 -9.61
C GLU A 75 -12.38 -5.68 -9.84
N GLU A 76 -12.71 -4.96 -8.79
CA GLU A 76 -13.22 -3.58 -8.83
C GLU A 76 -12.41 -2.70 -7.88
N PRO A 77 -11.17 -2.33 -8.25
CA PRO A 77 -10.32 -1.44 -7.45
C PRO A 77 -10.83 0.01 -7.49
N ILE A 78 -10.32 0.85 -6.62
CA ILE A 78 -10.70 2.28 -6.61
C ILE A 78 -10.25 2.98 -7.90
N CYS A 79 -9.05 2.69 -8.40
CA CYS A 79 -8.50 3.37 -9.57
C CYS A 79 -7.96 2.38 -10.61
N GLU A 80 -8.12 2.71 -11.89
CA GLU A 80 -7.68 1.89 -13.03
C GLU A 80 -7.17 2.71 -14.20
N ASN A 81 -6.38 2.06 -15.07
CA ASN A 81 -6.01 2.55 -16.39
C ASN A 81 -5.34 3.94 -16.38
N GLY A 82 -4.36 4.12 -15.50
CA GLY A 82 -3.56 5.33 -15.43
C GLY A 82 -2.22 5.23 -16.14
N PHE A 83 -1.40 6.25 -15.99
CA PHE A 83 -0.02 6.25 -16.44
C PHE A 83 0.83 7.32 -15.76
N ILE A 84 2.14 7.11 -15.77
CA ILE A 84 3.15 8.11 -15.40
C ILE A 84 4.10 8.30 -16.58
N GLU A 85 4.43 9.53 -16.92
CA GLU A 85 5.46 9.86 -17.92
C GLU A 85 6.84 9.94 -17.25
N VAL A 86 7.81 9.26 -17.84
CA VAL A 86 9.22 9.30 -17.48
C VAL A 86 10.06 9.80 -18.65
N ASN A 87 11.17 10.48 -18.35
CA ASN A 87 12.06 11.06 -19.35
C ASN A 87 13.48 10.51 -19.19
N PRO A 88 13.81 9.33 -19.75
CA PRO A 88 15.16 8.77 -19.75
C PRO A 88 16.15 9.71 -20.48
N LYS A 89 17.39 9.76 -20.01
CA LYS A 89 18.41 10.69 -20.56
C LYS A 89 18.69 10.48 -22.04
N ASN A 90 18.63 9.22 -22.49
CA ASN A 90 18.96 8.81 -23.86
C ASN A 90 17.73 8.41 -24.68
N GLY A 91 16.53 8.84 -24.29
CA GLY A 91 15.28 8.44 -24.94
C GLY A 91 14.25 9.57 -25.03
N SER A 92 13.20 9.31 -25.81
CA SER A 92 11.99 10.15 -25.80
C SER A 92 11.20 9.92 -24.51
N SER A 93 10.34 10.88 -24.17
CA SER A 93 9.33 10.68 -23.10
C SER A 93 8.57 9.39 -23.32
N LYS A 94 8.40 8.63 -22.24
CA LYS A 94 7.73 7.33 -22.26
C LYS A 94 6.65 7.27 -21.18
N LYS A 95 5.48 6.80 -21.56
CA LYS A 95 4.42 6.49 -20.62
C LYS A 95 4.61 5.09 -20.07
N ILE A 96 4.59 4.97 -18.75
CA ILE A 96 4.49 3.71 -18.03
C ILE A 96 3.06 3.59 -17.52
N GLY A 97 2.34 2.60 -18.02
CA GLY A 97 0.96 2.36 -17.66
C GLY A 97 0.78 1.92 -16.21
N ILE A 98 -0.36 2.23 -15.64
CA ILE A 98 -0.83 1.75 -14.35
C ILE A 98 -2.10 0.97 -14.59
N THR A 99 -2.06 -0.33 -14.32
CA THR A 99 -3.21 -1.22 -14.43
C THR A 99 -4.28 -0.82 -13.42
N ARG A 100 -3.88 -0.65 -12.15
CA ARG A 100 -4.76 -0.25 -11.06
C ARG A 100 -4.01 0.37 -9.89
N ILE A 101 -4.74 1.12 -9.08
CA ILE A 101 -4.35 1.49 -7.73
C ILE A 101 -5.45 1.01 -6.80
N HIS A 102 -5.10 0.15 -5.86
CA HIS A 102 -6.06 -0.43 -4.93
C HIS A 102 -5.61 -0.29 -3.49
N MET A 103 -6.60 -0.38 -2.60
CA MET A 103 -6.35 -0.35 -1.16
C MET A 103 -6.23 -1.75 -0.61
N GLU A 104 -5.29 -1.91 0.31
CA GLU A 104 -5.18 -3.11 1.15
C GLU A 104 -4.69 -2.74 2.54
N GLU A 105 -4.67 -3.68 3.44
CA GLU A 105 -4.01 -3.52 4.73
C GLU A 105 -2.61 -4.10 4.70
N ASP A 106 -1.71 -3.48 5.48
CA ASP A 106 -0.35 -3.98 5.60
C ASP A 106 -0.27 -5.18 6.56
N ALA A 107 0.79 -5.96 6.45
CA ALA A 107 1.16 -7.00 7.38
C ALA A 107 2.06 -6.46 8.50
N GLY A 108 2.24 -7.22 9.56
CA GLY A 108 3.23 -6.94 10.60
C GLY A 108 4.67 -7.06 10.06
N LYS A 109 5.63 -6.90 10.96
CA LYS A 109 7.05 -7.04 10.65
C LYS A 109 7.62 -8.29 11.33
N SER A 110 8.20 -9.18 10.53
CA SER A 110 8.98 -10.32 11.05
C SER A 110 10.44 -9.92 11.21
N ILE A 111 11.01 -10.14 12.40
CA ILE A 111 12.37 -9.73 12.77
C ILE A 111 13.19 -11.01 12.99
N HIS A 112 14.23 -11.21 12.18
CA HIS A 112 15.00 -12.46 12.13
C HIS A 112 16.42 -12.32 12.67
N ASP A 113 16.90 -11.12 12.96
CA ASP A 113 18.29 -10.78 13.26
C ASP A 113 18.56 -10.48 14.75
N GLN A 114 17.51 -10.45 15.57
CA GLN A 114 17.63 -10.06 17.00
C GLN A 114 17.59 -11.24 17.97
N SER A 115 17.25 -12.44 17.53
CA SER A 115 17.07 -13.62 18.37
C SER A 115 17.22 -14.91 17.56
N SER A 116 17.43 -16.04 18.26
CA SER A 116 17.33 -17.37 17.65
C SER A 116 15.89 -17.73 17.22
N ALA A 117 14.89 -17.02 17.75
CA ALA A 117 13.50 -17.11 17.33
C ALA A 117 13.13 -15.90 16.47
N THR A 118 12.19 -16.08 15.55
CA THR A 118 11.59 -14.97 14.82
C THR A 118 10.69 -14.18 15.77
N LEU A 119 10.97 -12.89 15.93
CA LEU A 119 10.09 -11.98 16.65
C LEU A 119 9.10 -11.34 15.66
N VAL A 120 7.89 -11.02 16.13
CA VAL A 120 6.85 -10.41 15.30
C VAL A 120 6.38 -9.11 15.95
N ASP A 121 6.48 -8.02 15.19
CA ASP A 121 5.89 -6.72 15.54
C ASP A 121 4.62 -6.51 14.70
N VAL A 122 3.49 -6.43 15.36
CA VAL A 122 2.17 -6.27 14.73
C VAL A 122 1.67 -4.82 14.72
N ASN A 123 2.50 -3.83 15.06
CA ASN A 123 2.12 -2.42 15.02
C ASN A 123 1.62 -1.99 13.64
N ARG A 124 2.15 -2.58 12.57
CA ARG A 124 1.79 -2.28 11.19
C ARG A 124 0.55 -3.03 10.70
N CYS A 125 0.12 -4.08 11.39
CA CYS A 125 -1.10 -4.80 11.04
C CYS A 125 -2.32 -3.87 11.08
N GLY A 126 -3.10 -3.86 10.01
CA GLY A 126 -4.27 -2.99 9.87
C GLY A 126 -3.94 -1.55 9.45
N VAL A 127 -2.68 -1.18 9.29
CA VAL A 127 -2.28 0.08 8.65
C VAL A 127 -2.71 0.00 7.19
N PRO A 128 -3.35 1.06 6.65
CA PRO A 128 -3.72 1.07 5.24
C PRO A 128 -2.50 1.13 4.34
N LEU A 129 -2.52 0.32 3.29
CA LEU A 129 -1.52 0.26 2.23
C LEU A 129 -2.19 0.56 0.89
N MET A 130 -1.53 1.32 0.04
CA MET A 130 -1.94 1.57 -1.33
C MET A 130 -0.99 0.83 -2.27
N GLU A 131 -1.49 -0.15 -3.00
CA GLU A 131 -0.69 -0.86 -4.00
C GLU A 131 -0.92 -0.27 -5.39
N ILE A 132 0.18 0.11 -6.05
CA ILE A 132 0.20 0.63 -7.41
C ILE A 132 0.76 -0.44 -8.33
N VAL A 133 -0.08 -1.02 -9.17
CA VAL A 133 0.28 -2.07 -10.13
C VAL A 133 0.53 -1.45 -11.49
N SER A 134 1.78 -1.49 -11.96
CA SER A 134 2.15 -0.97 -13.29
C SER A 134 1.90 -2.00 -14.38
N GLU A 135 1.71 -1.51 -15.62
CA GLU A 135 1.84 -2.34 -16.82
C GLU A 135 3.31 -2.76 -17.03
N PRO A 136 3.56 -3.85 -17.77
CA PRO A 136 4.91 -4.35 -18.01
C PRO A 136 5.66 -3.52 -19.07
N ASP A 137 5.68 -2.19 -18.91
CA ASP A 137 6.28 -1.27 -19.87
C ASP A 137 7.74 -0.97 -19.62
N ILE A 138 8.19 -1.11 -18.37
CA ILE A 138 9.57 -0.81 -17.94
C ILE A 138 10.52 -1.83 -18.58
N ARG A 139 11.62 -1.33 -19.20
CA ARG A 139 12.62 -2.15 -19.90
C ARG A 139 14.04 -1.93 -19.41
N THR A 140 14.30 -0.83 -18.69
CA THR A 140 15.64 -0.50 -18.19
C THR A 140 15.62 -0.14 -16.72
N ALA A 141 16.76 -0.26 -16.05
CA ALA A 141 16.92 0.16 -14.65
C ALA A 141 16.70 1.67 -14.47
N GLU A 142 17.08 2.47 -15.47
CA GLU A 142 16.85 3.91 -15.45
C GLU A 142 15.35 4.24 -15.47
N GLU A 143 14.57 3.58 -16.33
CA GLU A 143 13.12 3.75 -16.36
C GLU A 143 12.46 3.37 -15.02
N ALA A 144 12.89 2.26 -14.41
CA ALA A 144 12.39 1.84 -13.09
C ALA A 144 12.71 2.88 -12.00
N TYR A 145 13.93 3.39 -11.98
CA TYR A 145 14.35 4.43 -11.05
C TYR A 145 13.53 5.73 -11.23
N LEU A 146 13.35 6.17 -12.46
CA LEU A 146 12.58 7.37 -12.77
C LEU A 146 11.11 7.21 -12.40
N TYR A 147 10.53 6.06 -12.69
CA TYR A 147 9.15 5.74 -12.33
C TYR A 147 8.94 5.78 -10.82
N LEU A 148 9.77 5.08 -10.04
CA LEU A 148 9.67 5.06 -8.59
C LEU A 148 9.92 6.44 -7.97
N SER A 149 10.93 7.17 -8.49
CA SER A 149 11.22 8.55 -8.06
C SER A 149 10.03 9.48 -8.30
N LYS A 150 9.34 9.31 -9.41
CA LYS A 150 8.15 10.10 -9.75
C LYS A 150 6.98 9.78 -8.82
N ILE A 151 6.74 8.49 -8.52
CA ILE A 151 5.73 8.07 -7.54
C ILE A 151 6.05 8.70 -6.18
N LYS A 152 7.29 8.59 -5.70
CA LYS A 152 7.71 9.20 -4.44
C LYS A 152 7.42 10.71 -4.39
N GLN A 153 7.77 11.45 -5.45
CA GLN A 153 7.48 12.88 -5.56
C GLN A 153 5.97 13.16 -5.48
N ILE A 154 5.14 12.36 -6.16
CA ILE A 154 3.69 12.54 -6.17
C ILE A 154 3.11 12.33 -4.77
N VAL A 155 3.43 11.22 -4.09
CA VAL A 155 2.89 10.93 -2.76
C VAL A 155 3.32 11.96 -1.73
N GLN A 156 4.55 12.46 -1.81
CA GLN A 156 5.05 13.54 -0.95
C GLN A 156 4.33 14.87 -1.23
N TYR A 157 4.18 15.24 -2.50
CA TYR A 157 3.51 16.48 -2.91
C TYR A 157 2.05 16.51 -2.49
N LEU A 158 1.36 15.37 -2.57
CA LEU A 158 -0.03 15.21 -2.17
C LEU A 158 -0.20 15.05 -0.65
N GLY A 159 0.88 14.91 0.11
CA GLY A 159 0.83 14.66 1.55
C GLY A 159 0.18 13.32 1.92
N ILE A 160 0.34 12.32 1.06
CA ILE A 160 -0.21 10.97 1.28
C ILE A 160 0.70 10.20 2.25
N CYS A 161 2.00 10.19 1.97
CA CYS A 161 3.02 9.61 2.84
C CYS A 161 4.40 10.22 2.56
N ASP A 162 5.40 9.90 3.37
CA ASP A 162 6.77 10.38 3.24
C ASP A 162 7.52 9.69 2.09
N GLY A 163 7.02 8.55 1.66
CA GLY A 163 7.69 7.70 0.67
C GLY A 163 9.00 7.11 1.19
N ASN A 164 9.14 6.95 2.50
CA ASN A 164 10.27 6.27 3.11
C ASN A 164 10.01 4.77 3.15
N MET A 165 11.09 3.99 3.08
CA MET A 165 10.99 2.53 3.21
C MET A 165 10.73 2.16 4.66
N GLU A 166 9.90 1.16 4.88
CA GLU A 166 9.57 0.58 6.18
C GLU A 166 8.69 1.45 7.13
N GLU A 167 8.18 2.58 6.64
CA GLU A 167 7.26 3.45 7.41
C GLU A 167 5.80 3.26 7.05
#